data_ec9fc1e56ecb9b386d4796e736a8dbcc
#
_entry.id   ec9fc1e56ecb9b386d4796e736a8dbcc
#
_cell.length_a   1.000
_cell.length_b   1.000
_cell.length_c   1.000
_cell.angle_alpha   90.00
_cell.angle_beta   90.00
_cell.angle_gamma   90.00
#
_symmetry.space_group_name_H-M   'P 1'
#
loop_
_entity.id
_entity.type
_entity.pdbx_description
1 polymer ?
#
loop_
_entity_poly.entity_id
_entity_poly.type
_entity_poly.pdbx_seq_one_letter_code
_entity_poly.pdbx_strand_id
1 'polypeptide(L)'
;MPAIEILGLEKTYMVGFWRKRPKRALYPLSLKVEEGEIFGFLGPNGAGKTTTLKLLMGLVFPTAGSAKILGRDWTDPEVKAQIGFLPEQPYFYDHLTAHELLNYYGQLSGVPAKDRKRRIDEVLTRVGLTDVKGVQLRKFSKGMLQRAGIAQAILHDPKLVFFDEPMSGLDPLGRRDVRDLMEQLKHEGKTVFFSTHILSDAEALCDRVAIIYKGGLRGVGAVEDLTSTVQGKIEVIWHGTQIPASLKALGAECHVSGDTIRAVLPENQQDAAIDALRREHLRLIALTPLRTSLEAYFVEKLQRAESSAGTAAGGSAGGSAGSTV
;
A
#
# COMPACT_ATOMS: atom_id res chain seq x y z
N MET A 1 -10.29 -17.60 8.11
CA MET A 1 -8.99 -18.29 7.81
C MET A 1 -8.10 -17.30 7.08
N PRO A 2 -6.76 -17.37 7.22
CA PRO A 2 -5.93 -16.45 6.45
C PRO A 2 -6.03 -16.75 4.95
N ALA A 3 -6.26 -15.70 4.15
CA ALA A 3 -6.21 -15.79 2.70
C ALA A 3 -4.76 -15.96 2.21
N ILE A 4 -3.79 -15.36 2.92
CA ILE A 4 -2.36 -15.50 2.65
C ILE A 4 -1.63 -15.76 3.97
N GLU A 5 -0.78 -16.79 4.00
CA GLU A 5 0.14 -17.05 5.09
C GLU A 5 1.57 -17.21 4.55
N ILE A 6 2.46 -16.34 4.97
CA ILE A 6 3.86 -16.29 4.55
C ILE A 6 4.72 -16.68 5.75
N LEU A 7 5.65 -17.63 5.55
CA LEU A 7 6.52 -18.17 6.59
C LEU A 7 7.98 -18.09 6.17
N GLY A 8 8.69 -17.06 6.65
CA GLY A 8 10.11 -16.87 6.43
C GLY A 8 10.52 -16.73 4.96
N LEU A 9 9.65 -16.17 4.10
CA LEU A 9 9.87 -16.09 2.65
C LEU A 9 11.06 -15.18 2.33
N GLU A 10 12.05 -15.72 1.61
CA GLU A 10 13.27 -14.99 1.24
C GLU A 10 13.53 -15.02 -0.26
N LYS A 11 14.21 -13.98 -0.76
CA LYS A 11 14.70 -13.95 -2.12
C LYS A 11 16.05 -13.28 -2.27
N THR A 12 17.01 -14.02 -2.81
CA THR A 12 18.29 -13.52 -3.26
C THR A 12 18.44 -13.80 -4.75
N TYR A 13 18.69 -12.75 -5.53
CA TYR A 13 19.00 -12.86 -6.96
C TYR A 13 20.51 -12.91 -7.17
N MET A 14 20.94 -13.67 -8.16
CA MET A 14 22.33 -13.65 -8.63
C MET A 14 22.42 -12.68 -9.81
N VAL A 15 23.04 -11.51 -9.60
CA VAL A 15 23.12 -10.43 -10.59
C VAL A 15 24.56 -10.27 -11.09
N GLY A 16 24.72 -9.95 -12.38
CA GLY A 16 26.00 -9.77 -13.04
C GLY A 16 26.21 -10.78 -14.17
N PHE A 17 26.91 -10.37 -15.23
CA PHE A 17 27.16 -11.20 -16.42
C PHE A 17 28.34 -12.14 -16.22
N TRP A 18 29.54 -11.63 -15.91
CA TRP A 18 30.77 -12.44 -15.76
C TRP A 18 30.99 -12.86 -14.30
N ARG A 19 30.71 -12.00 -13.32
CA ARG A 19 30.84 -12.31 -11.90
C ARG A 19 29.48 -12.10 -11.24
N LYS A 20 28.75 -13.20 -11.08
CA LYS A 20 27.47 -13.19 -10.37
C LYS A 20 27.70 -12.84 -8.90
N ARG A 21 27.03 -11.77 -8.44
CA ARG A 21 27.01 -11.36 -7.04
C ARG A 21 25.62 -11.55 -6.47
N PRO A 22 25.49 -12.03 -5.22
CA PRO A 22 24.19 -12.13 -4.58
C PRO A 22 23.65 -10.74 -4.28
N LYS A 23 22.41 -10.46 -4.72
CA LYS A 23 21.65 -9.29 -4.35
C LYS A 23 20.39 -9.74 -3.62
N ARG A 24 20.34 -9.52 -2.31
CA ARG A 24 19.18 -9.87 -1.51
C ARG A 24 18.06 -8.87 -1.78
N ALA A 25 16.93 -9.37 -2.26
CA ALA A 25 15.76 -8.59 -2.60
C ALA A 25 14.69 -8.66 -1.50
N LEU A 26 14.65 -9.77 -0.75
CA LEU A 26 13.72 -9.99 0.35
C LEU A 26 14.45 -10.73 1.49
N TYR A 27 14.44 -10.16 2.67
CA TYR A 27 14.83 -10.82 3.92
C TYR A 27 13.67 -11.69 4.43
N PRO A 28 13.89 -12.61 5.40
CA PRO A 28 12.83 -13.48 5.90
C PRO A 28 11.57 -12.67 6.23
N LEU A 29 10.53 -12.88 5.43
CA LEU A 29 9.24 -12.25 5.58
C LEU A 29 8.24 -13.26 6.15
N SER A 30 7.61 -12.92 7.28
CA SER A 30 6.46 -13.66 7.81
C SER A 30 5.29 -12.71 7.97
N LEU A 31 4.14 -13.07 7.40
CA LEU A 31 2.97 -12.21 7.31
C LEU A 31 1.70 -13.06 7.16
N LYS A 32 0.59 -12.58 7.72
CA LYS A 32 -0.75 -13.15 7.52
C LYS A 32 -1.71 -12.07 7.04
N VAL A 33 -2.50 -12.42 6.02
CA VAL A 33 -3.60 -11.62 5.50
C VAL A 33 -4.88 -12.41 5.67
N GLU A 34 -5.90 -11.79 6.25
CA GLU A 34 -7.18 -12.45 6.51
C GLU A 34 -8.10 -12.41 5.28
N GLU A 35 -9.09 -13.32 5.24
CA GLU A 35 -10.09 -13.31 4.17
C GLU A 35 -10.99 -12.08 4.27
N GLY A 36 -11.31 -11.46 3.14
CA GLY A 36 -12.24 -10.34 3.04
C GLY A 36 -11.68 -8.99 3.47
N GLU A 37 -10.35 -8.88 3.73
CA GLU A 37 -9.72 -7.58 4.01
C GLU A 37 -9.08 -6.95 2.77
N ILE A 38 -8.94 -5.63 2.80
CA ILE A 38 -8.04 -4.89 1.91
C ILE A 38 -6.71 -4.71 2.64
N PHE A 39 -5.67 -5.37 2.14
CA PHE A 39 -4.35 -5.36 2.73
C PHE A 39 -3.36 -4.59 1.87
N GLY A 40 -2.74 -3.56 2.46
CA GLY A 40 -1.73 -2.71 1.83
C GLY A 40 -0.30 -3.20 2.09
N PHE A 41 0.50 -3.38 1.03
CA PHE A 41 1.92 -3.71 1.13
C PHE A 41 2.76 -2.50 0.73
N LEU A 42 3.24 -1.76 1.72
CA LEU A 42 3.74 -0.40 1.58
C LEU A 42 5.27 -0.35 1.56
N GLY A 43 5.83 0.51 0.72
CA GLY A 43 7.26 0.77 0.73
C GLY A 43 7.75 1.53 -0.49
N PRO A 44 8.93 2.12 -0.44
CA PRO A 44 9.51 2.84 -1.58
C PRO A 44 9.83 1.90 -2.75
N ASN A 45 10.16 2.50 -3.90
CA ASN A 45 10.61 1.73 -5.06
C ASN A 45 11.88 0.94 -4.72
N GLY A 46 11.92 -0.32 -5.15
CA GLY A 46 13.02 -1.24 -4.81
C GLY A 46 12.98 -1.84 -3.41
N ALA A 47 11.95 -1.59 -2.61
CA ALA A 47 11.80 -2.16 -1.26
C ALA A 47 11.56 -3.68 -1.24
N GLY A 48 11.18 -4.29 -2.37
CA GLY A 48 10.88 -5.72 -2.48
C GLY A 48 9.41 -6.05 -2.73
N LYS A 49 8.52 -5.05 -2.91
CA LYS A 49 7.08 -5.22 -3.11
C LYS A 49 6.75 -6.15 -4.28
N THR A 50 7.15 -5.78 -5.48
CA THR A 50 6.95 -6.59 -6.70
C THR A 50 7.61 -7.96 -6.61
N THR A 51 8.76 -8.07 -5.92
CA THR A 51 9.41 -9.38 -5.69
C THR A 51 8.52 -10.27 -4.84
N THR A 52 7.95 -9.75 -3.77
CA THR A 52 7.02 -10.50 -2.89
C THR A 52 5.79 -10.95 -3.67
N LEU A 53 5.16 -10.06 -4.46
CA LEU A 53 4.03 -10.42 -5.32
C LEU A 53 4.40 -11.53 -6.31
N LYS A 54 5.55 -11.41 -7.00
CA LYS A 54 6.02 -12.43 -7.94
C LYS A 54 6.27 -13.79 -7.28
N LEU A 55 6.74 -13.79 -6.03
CA LEU A 55 6.90 -15.00 -5.24
C LEU A 55 5.53 -15.64 -4.95
N LEU A 56 4.58 -14.87 -4.43
CA LEU A 56 3.22 -15.36 -4.13
C LEU A 56 2.48 -15.84 -5.38
N MET A 57 2.71 -15.19 -6.52
CA MET A 57 2.16 -15.63 -7.80
C MET A 57 2.87 -16.86 -8.39
N GLY A 58 3.98 -17.30 -7.80
CA GLY A 58 4.79 -18.40 -8.34
C GLY A 58 5.51 -18.07 -9.64
N LEU A 59 5.65 -16.79 -9.97
CA LEU A 59 6.42 -16.31 -11.13
C LEU A 59 7.92 -16.36 -10.88
N VAL A 60 8.31 -16.40 -9.62
CA VAL A 60 9.69 -16.54 -9.16
C VAL A 60 9.70 -17.46 -7.95
N PHE A 61 10.69 -18.36 -7.86
CA PHE A 61 10.83 -19.25 -6.70
C PHE A 61 11.60 -18.58 -5.57
N PRO A 62 11.24 -18.83 -4.30
CA PRO A 62 11.96 -18.32 -3.15
C PRO A 62 13.34 -18.96 -3.01
N THR A 63 14.25 -18.28 -2.30
CA THR A 63 15.53 -18.86 -1.88
C THR A 63 15.33 -19.70 -0.62
N ALA A 64 14.43 -19.27 0.27
CA ALA A 64 14.01 -20.00 1.46
C ALA A 64 12.60 -19.58 1.88
N GLY A 65 11.98 -20.33 2.79
CA GLY A 65 10.64 -20.09 3.29
C GLY A 65 9.56 -20.66 2.39
N SER A 66 8.30 -20.44 2.78
CA SER A 66 7.12 -20.94 2.10
C SER A 66 5.94 -19.99 2.25
N ALA A 67 4.89 -20.22 1.47
CA ALA A 67 3.62 -19.50 1.63
C ALA A 67 2.45 -20.46 1.39
N LYS A 68 1.31 -20.12 2.02
CA LYS A 68 0.01 -20.71 1.71
C LYS A 68 -0.94 -19.62 1.22
N ILE A 69 -1.76 -19.94 0.25
CA ILE A 69 -2.79 -19.08 -0.28
C ILE A 69 -4.11 -19.85 -0.23
N LEU A 70 -5.15 -19.25 0.37
CA LEU A 70 -6.45 -19.89 0.59
C LEU A 70 -6.32 -21.27 1.25
N GLY A 71 -5.40 -21.39 2.23
CA GLY A 71 -5.13 -22.61 3.00
C GLY A 71 -4.30 -23.69 2.27
N ARG A 72 -3.95 -23.51 1.01
CA ARG A 72 -3.19 -24.45 0.17
C ARG A 72 -1.79 -23.95 -0.13
N ASP A 73 -0.93 -24.82 -0.63
CA ASP A 73 0.39 -24.43 -1.12
C ASP A 73 0.26 -23.43 -2.27
N TRP A 74 1.07 -22.38 -2.26
CA TRP A 74 1.05 -21.31 -3.25
C TRP A 74 1.43 -21.78 -4.68
N THR A 75 2.00 -22.97 -4.84
CA THR A 75 2.31 -23.57 -6.15
C THR A 75 1.15 -24.38 -6.72
N ASP A 76 0.09 -24.64 -5.93
CA ASP A 76 -1.06 -25.44 -6.35
C ASP A 76 -1.81 -24.75 -7.52
N PRO A 77 -2.01 -25.42 -8.67
CA PRO A 77 -2.76 -24.86 -9.80
C PRO A 77 -4.21 -24.47 -9.46
N GLU A 78 -4.86 -25.20 -8.54
CA GLU A 78 -6.24 -24.89 -8.13
C GLU A 78 -6.33 -23.56 -7.37
N VAL A 79 -5.27 -23.17 -6.68
CA VAL A 79 -5.14 -21.86 -6.05
C VAL A 79 -5.02 -20.77 -7.11
N LYS A 80 -4.22 -21.02 -8.16
CA LYS A 80 -4.02 -20.04 -9.25
C LYS A 80 -5.33 -19.69 -9.95
N ALA A 81 -6.25 -20.66 -10.10
CA ALA A 81 -7.58 -20.43 -10.67
C ALA A 81 -8.46 -19.50 -9.81
N GLN A 82 -8.11 -19.29 -8.56
CA GLN A 82 -8.87 -18.45 -7.61
C GLN A 82 -8.19 -17.08 -7.35
N ILE A 83 -7.11 -16.77 -8.08
CA ILE A 83 -6.33 -15.54 -7.93
C ILE A 83 -6.46 -14.66 -9.16
N GLY A 84 -6.76 -13.38 -8.95
CA GLY A 84 -6.60 -12.34 -9.94
C GLY A 84 -5.26 -11.59 -9.77
N PHE A 85 -4.62 -11.20 -10.86
CA PHE A 85 -3.36 -10.45 -10.78
C PHE A 85 -3.30 -9.30 -11.78
N LEU A 86 -2.96 -8.13 -11.28
CA LEU A 86 -2.61 -6.94 -12.05
C LEU A 86 -1.14 -6.62 -11.79
N PRO A 87 -0.25 -6.73 -12.78
CA PRO A 87 1.13 -6.26 -12.65
C PRO A 87 1.20 -4.73 -12.73
N GLU A 88 2.28 -4.12 -12.22
CA GLU A 88 2.52 -2.67 -12.26
C GLU A 88 2.39 -2.09 -13.67
N GLN A 89 2.89 -2.83 -14.67
CA GLN A 89 2.77 -2.47 -16.08
C GLN A 89 2.16 -3.67 -16.83
N PRO A 90 0.85 -3.63 -17.13
CA PRO A 90 0.24 -4.67 -17.94
C PRO A 90 0.70 -4.53 -19.39
N TYR A 91 1.29 -5.59 -19.92
CA TYR A 91 1.65 -5.69 -21.33
C TYR A 91 0.57 -6.49 -22.06
N PHE A 92 -0.21 -5.81 -22.86
CA PHE A 92 -1.26 -6.41 -23.65
C PHE A 92 -0.91 -6.41 -25.14
N TYR A 93 -1.58 -7.27 -25.90
CA TYR A 93 -1.54 -7.22 -27.35
C TYR A 93 -2.27 -5.96 -27.81
N ASP A 94 -1.55 -4.94 -28.22
CA ASP A 94 -2.01 -3.59 -28.47
C ASP A 94 -2.97 -3.46 -29.66
N HIS A 95 -2.97 -4.44 -30.56
CA HIS A 95 -3.88 -4.56 -31.70
C HIS A 95 -5.27 -5.08 -31.31
N LEU A 96 -5.44 -5.71 -30.16
CA LEU A 96 -6.72 -6.17 -29.66
C LEU A 96 -7.55 -5.01 -29.12
N THR A 97 -8.88 -5.16 -29.17
CA THR A 97 -9.82 -4.33 -28.42
C THR A 97 -9.93 -4.83 -26.98
N ALA A 98 -10.50 -4.02 -26.06
CA ALA A 98 -10.70 -4.44 -24.69
C ALA A 98 -11.61 -5.68 -24.61
N HIS A 99 -12.63 -5.77 -25.44
CA HIS A 99 -13.51 -6.93 -25.51
C HIS A 99 -12.76 -8.20 -25.97
N GLU A 100 -11.95 -8.11 -27.01
CA GLU A 100 -11.15 -9.24 -27.52
C GLU A 100 -10.12 -9.70 -26.50
N LEU A 101 -9.43 -8.76 -25.84
CA LEU A 101 -8.50 -9.05 -24.76
C LEU A 101 -9.19 -9.85 -23.65
N LEU A 102 -10.32 -9.37 -23.15
CA LEU A 102 -11.05 -10.05 -22.07
C LEU A 102 -11.63 -11.40 -22.53
N ASN A 103 -12.04 -11.53 -23.78
CA ASN A 103 -12.45 -12.84 -24.33
C ASN A 103 -11.30 -13.83 -24.36
N TYR A 104 -10.09 -13.38 -24.77
CA TYR A 104 -8.88 -14.20 -24.76
C TYR A 104 -8.52 -14.66 -23.34
N TYR A 105 -8.44 -13.73 -22.37
CA TYR A 105 -8.14 -14.09 -20.99
C TYR A 105 -9.25 -14.90 -20.33
N GLY A 106 -10.52 -14.66 -20.68
CA GLY A 106 -11.63 -15.47 -20.19
C GLY A 106 -11.55 -16.93 -20.63
N GLN A 107 -11.02 -17.19 -21.84
CA GLN A 107 -10.73 -18.56 -22.29
C GLN A 107 -9.62 -19.20 -21.48
N LEU A 108 -8.51 -18.48 -21.27
CA LEU A 108 -7.37 -18.95 -20.50
C LEU A 108 -7.72 -19.22 -19.03
N SER A 109 -8.58 -18.40 -18.45
CA SER A 109 -9.02 -18.53 -17.05
C SER A 109 -10.20 -19.50 -16.86
N GLY A 110 -10.61 -20.23 -17.92
CA GLY A 110 -11.65 -21.24 -17.84
C GLY A 110 -13.07 -20.70 -17.69
N VAL A 111 -13.32 -19.42 -18.00
CA VAL A 111 -14.69 -18.86 -17.99
C VAL A 111 -15.53 -19.56 -19.07
N PRO A 112 -16.66 -20.20 -18.69
CA PRO A 112 -17.49 -20.96 -19.66
C PRO A 112 -17.92 -20.08 -20.83
N ALA A 113 -17.90 -20.64 -22.04
CA ALA A 113 -18.25 -19.90 -23.27
C ALA A 113 -19.65 -19.22 -23.21
N LYS A 114 -20.62 -19.90 -22.57
CA LYS A 114 -21.98 -19.38 -22.38
C LYS A 114 -22.05 -18.15 -21.47
N ASP A 115 -21.16 -18.03 -20.51
CA ASP A 115 -21.14 -16.96 -19.52
C ASP A 115 -20.18 -15.83 -19.88
N ARG A 116 -19.22 -16.08 -20.77
CA ARG A 116 -18.09 -15.20 -21.03
C ARG A 116 -18.52 -13.81 -21.51
N LYS A 117 -19.44 -13.74 -22.47
CA LYS A 117 -19.93 -12.45 -22.97
C LYS A 117 -20.55 -11.61 -21.85
N ARG A 118 -21.40 -12.20 -21.03
CA ARG A 118 -22.03 -11.53 -19.89
C ARG A 118 -20.97 -11.01 -18.90
N ARG A 119 -19.99 -11.88 -18.54
CA ARG A 119 -18.91 -11.49 -17.61
C ARG A 119 -18.03 -10.37 -18.16
N ILE A 120 -17.74 -10.38 -19.46
CA ILE A 120 -16.98 -9.31 -20.12
C ILE A 120 -17.74 -7.99 -20.03
N ASP A 121 -19.02 -7.97 -20.38
CA ASP A 121 -19.83 -6.76 -20.32
C ASP A 121 -19.95 -6.24 -18.87
N GLU A 122 -20.11 -7.13 -17.87
CA GLU A 122 -20.14 -6.79 -16.45
C GLU A 122 -18.81 -6.12 -15.99
N VAL A 123 -17.65 -6.73 -16.26
CA VAL A 123 -16.39 -6.18 -15.80
C VAL A 123 -16.00 -4.90 -16.54
N LEU A 124 -16.34 -4.78 -17.84
CA LEU A 124 -16.14 -3.54 -18.59
C LEU A 124 -16.96 -2.39 -18.02
N THR A 125 -18.19 -2.67 -17.59
CA THR A 125 -19.04 -1.69 -16.92
C THR A 125 -18.44 -1.25 -15.59
N ARG A 126 -17.99 -2.21 -14.77
CA ARG A 126 -17.36 -1.94 -13.46
C ARG A 126 -16.11 -1.04 -13.56
N VAL A 127 -15.32 -1.21 -14.61
CA VAL A 127 -14.11 -0.40 -14.80
C VAL A 127 -14.33 0.83 -15.69
N GLY A 128 -15.57 1.13 -16.10
CA GLY A 128 -15.91 2.30 -16.91
C GLY A 128 -15.31 2.28 -18.33
N LEU A 129 -15.25 1.10 -18.97
CA LEU A 129 -14.71 0.93 -20.31
C LEU A 129 -15.76 0.48 -21.34
N THR A 130 -17.06 0.51 -20.99
CA THR A 130 -18.17 0.04 -21.86
C THR A 130 -18.19 0.75 -23.21
N ASP A 131 -18.05 2.09 -23.22
CA ASP A 131 -18.16 2.91 -24.43
C ASP A 131 -16.97 2.75 -25.38
N VAL A 132 -15.84 2.25 -24.87
CA VAL A 132 -14.60 2.08 -25.62
C VAL A 132 -14.22 0.61 -25.84
N LYS A 133 -15.11 -0.33 -25.54
CA LYS A 133 -14.86 -1.79 -25.62
C LYS A 133 -14.40 -2.29 -27.00
N GLY A 134 -14.78 -1.60 -28.06
CA GLY A 134 -14.39 -1.88 -29.45
C GLY A 134 -13.17 -1.08 -29.93
N VAL A 135 -12.58 -0.24 -29.08
CA VAL A 135 -11.39 0.52 -29.43
C VAL A 135 -10.13 -0.31 -29.15
N GLN A 136 -9.16 -0.29 -30.07
CA GLN A 136 -7.91 -1.01 -29.90
C GLN A 136 -7.09 -0.45 -28.76
N LEU A 137 -6.42 -1.33 -27.99
CA LEU A 137 -5.66 -0.99 -26.78
C LEU A 137 -4.50 -0.01 -27.05
N ARG A 138 -3.90 0.00 -28.25
CA ARG A 138 -2.88 0.99 -28.65
C ARG A 138 -3.37 2.44 -28.61
N LYS A 139 -4.70 2.66 -28.61
CA LYS A 139 -5.32 3.98 -28.52
C LYS A 139 -5.74 4.32 -27.08
N PHE A 140 -5.54 3.40 -26.14
CA PHE A 140 -5.89 3.61 -24.74
C PHE A 140 -4.88 4.52 -24.04
N SER A 141 -5.37 5.40 -23.18
CA SER A 141 -4.53 6.11 -22.21
C SER A 141 -3.96 5.12 -21.19
N LYS A 142 -2.91 5.51 -20.48
CA LYS A 142 -2.34 4.71 -19.39
C LYS A 142 -3.41 4.28 -18.38
N GLY A 143 -4.32 5.19 -18.00
CA GLY A 143 -5.41 4.90 -17.08
C GLY A 143 -6.43 3.90 -17.65
N MET A 144 -6.74 3.98 -18.95
CA MET A 144 -7.61 3.01 -19.60
C MET A 144 -6.95 1.62 -19.66
N LEU A 145 -5.66 1.53 -19.95
CA LEU A 145 -4.91 0.26 -19.90
C LEU A 145 -4.89 -0.34 -18.51
N GLN A 146 -4.70 0.49 -17.48
CA GLN A 146 -4.75 0.05 -16.08
C GLN A 146 -6.12 -0.52 -15.73
N ARG A 147 -7.21 0.17 -16.09
CA ARG A 147 -8.59 -0.31 -15.90
C ARG A 147 -8.88 -1.60 -16.68
N ALA A 148 -8.35 -1.74 -17.90
CA ALA A 148 -8.45 -2.99 -18.66
C ALA A 148 -7.71 -4.15 -17.97
N GLY A 149 -6.56 -3.86 -17.34
CA GLY A 149 -5.81 -4.82 -16.53
C GLY A 149 -6.56 -5.25 -15.27
N ILE A 150 -7.21 -4.32 -14.59
CA ILE A 150 -8.08 -4.66 -13.45
C ILE A 150 -9.25 -5.54 -13.92
N ALA A 151 -9.92 -5.17 -15.03
CA ALA A 151 -10.99 -5.98 -15.61
C ALA A 151 -10.55 -7.42 -15.91
N GLN A 152 -9.34 -7.59 -16.48
CA GLN A 152 -8.74 -8.89 -16.73
C GLN A 152 -8.51 -9.67 -15.43
N ALA A 153 -8.00 -9.00 -14.40
CA ALA A 153 -7.70 -9.64 -13.10
C ALA A 153 -8.95 -10.16 -12.39
N ILE A 154 -10.12 -9.50 -12.56
CA ILE A 154 -11.38 -9.87 -11.89
C ILE A 154 -12.35 -10.64 -12.76
N LEU A 155 -12.03 -10.90 -14.03
CA LEU A 155 -12.92 -11.48 -15.03
C LEU A 155 -13.48 -12.85 -14.62
N HIS A 156 -12.64 -13.72 -14.05
CA HIS A 156 -12.97 -15.10 -13.67
C HIS A 156 -13.50 -15.22 -12.24
N ASP A 157 -13.88 -14.10 -11.62
CA ASP A 157 -14.45 -14.03 -10.27
C ASP A 157 -13.54 -14.61 -9.16
N PRO A 158 -12.28 -14.17 -9.04
CA PRO A 158 -11.34 -14.69 -8.07
C PRO A 158 -11.76 -14.40 -6.62
N LYS A 159 -11.29 -15.22 -5.67
CA LYS A 159 -11.46 -14.98 -4.24
C LYS A 159 -10.43 -13.99 -3.69
N LEU A 160 -9.26 -13.96 -4.29
CA LEU A 160 -8.12 -13.11 -3.91
C LEU A 160 -7.60 -12.38 -5.13
N VAL A 161 -7.36 -11.09 -5.00
CA VAL A 161 -6.72 -10.29 -6.06
C VAL A 161 -5.42 -9.69 -5.55
N PHE A 162 -4.39 -9.77 -6.39
CA PHE A 162 -3.12 -9.09 -6.21
C PHE A 162 -3.00 -7.94 -7.19
N PHE A 163 -2.80 -6.73 -6.69
CA PHE A 163 -2.61 -5.54 -7.50
C PHE A 163 -1.23 -4.91 -7.21
N ASP A 164 -0.36 -4.87 -8.21
CA ASP A 164 0.94 -4.21 -8.09
C ASP A 164 0.84 -2.77 -8.57
N GLU A 165 0.91 -1.80 -7.64
CA GLU A 165 0.79 -0.35 -7.88
C GLU A 165 -0.45 0.04 -8.72
N PRO A 166 -1.68 -0.37 -8.34
CA PRO A 166 -2.87 -0.24 -9.19
C PRO A 166 -3.26 1.20 -9.53
N MET A 167 -2.88 2.16 -8.70
CA MET A 167 -3.19 3.58 -8.84
C MET A 167 -2.04 4.41 -9.44
N SER A 168 -0.92 3.76 -9.80
CA SER A 168 0.26 4.46 -10.33
C SER A 168 -0.03 5.13 -11.68
N GLY A 169 0.24 6.43 -11.75
CA GLY A 169 0.10 7.23 -12.97
C GLY A 169 -1.34 7.50 -13.39
N LEU A 170 -2.30 7.31 -12.49
CA LEU A 170 -3.68 7.75 -12.66
C LEU A 170 -3.84 9.19 -12.15
N ASP A 171 -4.75 9.92 -12.77
CA ASP A 171 -5.25 11.18 -12.27
C ASP A 171 -6.11 10.99 -10.99
N PRO A 172 -6.46 12.05 -10.27
CA PRO A 172 -7.23 11.92 -9.02
C PRO A 172 -8.58 11.21 -9.18
N LEU A 173 -9.28 11.40 -10.31
CA LEU A 173 -10.54 10.71 -10.57
C LEU A 173 -10.32 9.22 -10.82
N GLY A 174 -9.33 8.87 -11.66
CA GLY A 174 -8.99 7.47 -11.91
C GLY A 174 -8.53 6.72 -10.65
N ARG A 175 -7.82 7.38 -9.72
CA ARG A 175 -7.47 6.81 -8.41
C ARG A 175 -8.71 6.53 -7.57
N ARG A 176 -9.66 7.46 -7.55
CA ARG A 176 -10.93 7.29 -6.85
C ARG A 176 -11.69 6.09 -7.40
N ASP A 177 -11.85 6.00 -8.74
CA ASP A 177 -12.55 4.89 -9.38
C ASP A 177 -11.94 3.53 -9.01
N VAL A 178 -10.59 3.44 -8.94
CA VAL A 178 -9.90 2.22 -8.55
C VAL A 178 -10.10 1.90 -7.06
N ARG A 179 -10.11 2.91 -6.18
CA ARG A 179 -10.42 2.70 -4.75
C ARG A 179 -11.84 2.20 -4.56
N ASP A 180 -12.80 2.87 -5.17
CA ASP A 180 -14.22 2.49 -5.10
C ASP A 180 -14.43 1.03 -5.60
N LEU A 181 -13.70 0.62 -6.65
CA LEU A 181 -13.72 -0.76 -7.14
C LEU A 181 -13.11 -1.75 -6.13
N MET A 182 -12.01 -1.41 -5.46
CA MET A 182 -11.41 -2.30 -4.45
C MET A 182 -12.35 -2.46 -3.24
N GLU A 183 -13.01 -1.38 -2.81
CA GLU A 183 -14.04 -1.45 -1.76
C GLU A 183 -15.22 -2.32 -2.18
N GLN A 184 -15.69 -2.21 -3.43
CA GLN A 184 -16.72 -3.10 -3.95
C GLN A 184 -16.29 -4.56 -3.92
N LEU A 185 -15.07 -4.88 -4.33
CA LEU A 185 -14.53 -6.24 -4.26
C LEU A 185 -14.52 -6.78 -2.82
N LYS A 186 -14.13 -5.96 -1.85
CA LYS A 186 -14.20 -6.30 -0.43
C LYS A 186 -15.63 -6.56 0.02
N HIS A 187 -16.56 -5.69 -0.34
CA HIS A 187 -18.00 -5.89 -0.01
C HIS A 187 -18.60 -7.17 -0.62
N GLU A 188 -18.05 -7.63 -1.74
CA GLU A 188 -18.39 -8.93 -2.35
C GLU A 188 -17.69 -10.12 -1.66
N GLY A 189 -16.97 -9.88 -0.55
CA GLY A 189 -16.24 -10.90 0.21
C GLY A 189 -14.91 -11.32 -0.41
N LYS A 190 -14.39 -10.55 -1.39
CA LYS A 190 -13.06 -10.81 -1.95
C LYS A 190 -11.97 -10.25 -1.05
N THR A 191 -10.82 -10.90 -1.04
CA THR A 191 -9.61 -10.36 -0.41
C THR A 191 -8.82 -9.57 -1.44
N VAL A 192 -8.38 -8.37 -1.06
CA VAL A 192 -7.56 -7.50 -1.92
C VAL A 192 -6.19 -7.30 -1.28
N PHE A 193 -5.14 -7.75 -1.95
CA PHE A 193 -3.76 -7.45 -1.58
C PHE A 193 -3.16 -6.52 -2.62
N PHE A 194 -2.78 -5.31 -2.24
CA PHE A 194 -2.14 -4.42 -3.20
C PHE A 194 -0.85 -3.79 -2.69
N SER A 195 0.08 -3.57 -3.59
CA SER A 195 1.29 -2.82 -3.29
C SER A 195 1.12 -1.35 -3.63
N THR A 196 1.72 -0.47 -2.83
CA THR A 196 1.82 0.95 -3.17
C THR A 196 3.01 1.61 -2.46
N HIS A 197 3.48 2.71 -3.03
CA HIS A 197 4.42 3.63 -2.37
C HIS A 197 3.72 4.91 -1.88
N ILE A 198 2.41 5.04 -2.12
CA ILE A 198 1.59 6.21 -1.74
C ILE A 198 0.84 5.87 -0.45
N LEU A 199 1.31 6.41 0.66
CA LEU A 199 0.80 6.09 2.00
C LEU A 199 -0.62 6.59 2.22
N SER A 200 -0.98 7.75 1.64
CA SER A 200 -2.35 8.30 1.74
C SER A 200 -3.41 7.42 1.07
N ASP A 201 -3.07 6.73 -0.03
CA ASP A 201 -4.00 5.79 -0.66
C ASP A 201 -4.25 4.56 0.23
N ALA A 202 -3.20 4.08 0.91
CA ALA A 202 -3.32 2.97 1.84
C ALA A 202 -4.07 3.37 3.12
N GLU A 203 -3.81 4.56 3.65
CA GLU A 203 -4.50 5.10 4.84
C GLU A 203 -6.02 5.23 4.61
N ALA A 204 -6.41 5.61 3.40
CA ALA A 204 -7.82 5.80 3.04
C ALA A 204 -8.58 4.49 2.75
N LEU A 205 -7.88 3.38 2.42
CA LEU A 205 -8.51 2.20 1.83
C LEU A 205 -8.27 0.91 2.62
N CYS A 206 -7.10 0.77 3.27
CA CYS A 206 -6.71 -0.50 3.88
C CYS A 206 -7.30 -0.72 5.26
N ASP A 207 -7.65 -1.97 5.55
CA ASP A 207 -7.91 -2.42 6.92
C ASP A 207 -6.60 -2.57 7.68
N ARG A 208 -5.61 -3.23 7.04
CA ARG A 208 -4.29 -3.49 7.59
C ARG A 208 -3.22 -3.24 6.54
N VAL A 209 -2.04 -2.92 7.03
CA VAL A 209 -0.88 -2.69 6.17
C VAL A 209 0.37 -3.39 6.70
N ALA A 210 1.27 -3.73 5.78
CA ALA A 210 2.65 -4.09 6.10
C ALA A 210 3.61 -3.11 5.42
N ILE A 211 4.60 -2.65 6.17
CA ILE A 211 5.62 -1.72 5.70
C ILE A 211 6.91 -2.48 5.44
N ILE A 212 7.39 -2.42 4.19
CA ILE A 212 8.66 -3.04 3.77
C ILE A 212 9.67 -1.96 3.37
N TYR A 213 10.92 -2.14 3.81
CA TYR A 213 12.03 -1.25 3.46
C TYR A 213 13.32 -2.03 3.30
N LYS A 214 14.03 -1.80 2.16
CA LYS A 214 15.27 -2.51 1.81
C LYS A 214 15.14 -4.04 1.97
N GLY A 215 14.01 -4.61 1.54
CA GLY A 215 13.72 -6.04 1.58
C GLY A 215 13.30 -6.58 2.95
N GLY A 216 13.26 -5.79 4.00
CA GLY A 216 12.87 -6.21 5.35
C GLY A 216 11.53 -5.62 5.79
N LEU A 217 10.71 -6.43 6.49
CA LEU A 217 9.49 -5.98 7.15
C LEU A 217 9.84 -5.02 8.29
N ARG A 218 9.17 -3.86 8.36
CA ARG A 218 9.39 -2.83 9.38
C ARG A 218 8.20 -2.64 10.32
N GLY A 219 7.03 -3.03 9.90
CA GLY A 219 5.81 -2.96 10.71
C GLY A 219 4.65 -3.63 10.00
N VAL A 220 3.69 -4.11 10.78
CA VAL A 220 2.42 -4.64 10.29
C VAL A 220 1.36 -4.35 11.35
N GLY A 221 0.18 -3.93 10.94
CA GLY A 221 -0.92 -3.63 11.86
C GLY A 221 -2.16 -3.11 11.15
N ALA A 222 -3.24 -2.94 11.90
CA ALA A 222 -4.40 -2.23 11.42
C ALA A 222 -4.05 -0.75 11.18
N VAL A 223 -4.61 -0.16 10.14
CA VAL A 223 -4.36 1.27 9.82
C VAL A 223 -4.77 2.14 11.00
N GLU A 224 -5.91 1.85 11.62
CA GLU A 224 -6.41 2.57 12.80
C GLU A 224 -5.41 2.54 13.97
N ASP A 225 -4.76 1.40 14.22
CA ASP A 225 -3.76 1.27 15.29
C ASP A 225 -2.47 2.05 14.98
N LEU A 226 -2.06 2.05 13.70
CA LEU A 226 -0.84 2.71 13.25
C LEU A 226 -1.00 4.22 13.09
N THR A 227 -2.24 4.69 12.84
CA THR A 227 -2.63 6.11 12.75
C THR A 227 -3.34 6.60 13.99
N SER A 228 -3.22 5.84 15.09
CA SER A 228 -3.87 6.19 16.35
C SER A 228 -3.50 7.60 16.79
N THR A 229 -4.43 8.23 17.48
CA THR A 229 -4.24 9.55 18.12
C THR A 229 -2.94 9.55 18.90
N VAL A 230 -2.10 10.54 18.67
CA VAL A 230 -0.95 10.79 19.57
C VAL A 230 -1.57 11.01 20.96
N GLN A 231 -1.39 9.99 21.84
CA GLN A 231 -2.09 9.99 23.13
C GLN A 231 -1.95 11.34 23.82
N GLY A 232 -3.09 11.95 24.10
CA GLY A 232 -3.16 13.18 24.86
C GLY A 232 -2.74 14.45 24.12
N LYS A 233 -2.74 14.50 22.77
CA LYS A 233 -2.51 15.74 22.01
C LYS A 233 -3.68 16.09 21.09
N ILE A 234 -3.97 17.38 21.01
CA ILE A 234 -4.96 17.97 20.10
C ILE A 234 -4.29 19.00 19.19
N GLU A 235 -4.88 19.16 18.01
CA GLU A 235 -4.57 20.23 17.08
C GLU A 235 -5.70 21.25 17.09
N VAL A 236 -5.33 22.52 17.25
CA VAL A 236 -6.26 23.67 17.25
C VAL A 236 -5.88 24.58 16.09
N ILE A 237 -6.84 24.91 15.24
CA ILE A 237 -6.66 25.78 14.07
C ILE A 237 -7.59 26.97 14.19
N TRP A 238 -7.07 28.19 14.03
CA TRP A 238 -7.87 29.42 14.07
C TRP A 238 -7.41 30.44 13.02
N HIS A 239 -8.31 31.39 12.71
CA HIS A 239 -7.95 32.54 11.88
C HIS A 239 -7.22 33.60 12.71
N GLY A 240 -6.10 34.08 12.19
CA GLY A 240 -5.32 35.17 12.79
C GLY A 240 -3.86 35.12 12.37
N THR A 241 -3.16 36.22 12.63
CA THR A 241 -1.71 36.35 12.37
C THR A 241 -0.92 36.41 13.68
N GLN A 242 -1.61 36.50 14.82
CA GLN A 242 -0.98 36.61 16.14
C GLN A 242 -1.33 35.37 16.98
N ILE A 243 -0.31 34.88 17.70
CA ILE A 243 -0.46 33.76 18.61
C ILE A 243 -0.74 34.33 20.01
N PRO A 244 -1.90 34.01 20.62
CA PRO A 244 -2.23 34.40 21.97
C PRO A 244 -1.12 34.06 22.97
N ALA A 245 -0.78 35.04 23.84
CA ALA A 245 0.21 34.79 24.89
C ALA A 245 -0.25 33.67 25.85
N SER A 246 -1.56 33.55 26.07
CA SER A 246 -2.20 32.49 26.83
C SER A 246 -1.98 31.11 26.23
N LEU A 247 -2.03 30.95 24.89
CA LEU A 247 -1.72 29.67 24.22
C LEU A 247 -0.25 29.31 24.27
N LYS A 248 0.64 30.30 24.16
CA LYS A 248 2.09 30.07 24.36
C LYS A 248 2.39 29.58 25.78
N ALA A 249 1.71 30.15 26.79
CA ALA A 249 1.87 29.75 28.20
C ALA A 249 1.41 28.29 28.44
N LEU A 250 0.52 27.75 27.61
CA LEU A 250 0.08 26.36 27.64
C LEU A 250 1.09 25.39 26.99
N GLY A 251 2.22 25.87 26.51
CA GLY A 251 3.23 25.03 25.83
C GLY A 251 2.85 24.67 24.39
N ALA A 252 2.00 25.46 23.74
CA ALA A 252 1.55 25.22 22.37
C ALA A 252 2.70 25.33 21.37
N GLU A 253 2.91 24.30 20.58
CA GLU A 253 3.75 24.32 19.40
C GLU A 253 2.95 24.93 18.24
N CYS A 254 3.26 26.19 17.87
CA CYS A 254 2.45 26.94 16.91
C CYS A 254 3.17 27.07 15.56
N HIS A 255 2.41 26.86 14.47
CA HIS A 255 2.85 27.10 13.09
C HIS A 255 1.87 28.09 12.41
N VAL A 256 2.44 29.13 11.80
CA VAL A 256 1.67 30.15 11.06
C VAL A 256 1.71 29.80 9.56
N SER A 257 0.53 29.76 8.93
CA SER A 257 0.37 29.52 7.50
C SER A 257 -0.63 30.50 6.91
N GLY A 258 -0.14 31.58 6.30
CA GLY A 258 -0.98 32.66 5.78
C GLY A 258 -1.76 33.36 6.91
N ASP A 259 -3.08 33.36 6.81
CA ASP A 259 -4.04 33.93 7.76
C ASP A 259 -4.55 32.90 8.79
N THR A 260 -3.98 31.72 8.81
CA THR A 260 -4.34 30.65 9.75
C THR A 260 -3.15 30.25 10.62
N ILE A 261 -3.43 29.92 11.86
CA ILE A 261 -2.47 29.41 12.82
C ILE A 261 -2.93 28.03 13.29
N ARG A 262 -1.97 27.11 13.32
CA ARG A 262 -2.13 25.76 13.81
C ARG A 262 -1.31 25.61 15.08
N ALA A 263 -1.88 25.08 16.15
CA ALA A 263 -1.19 24.79 17.39
C ALA A 263 -1.45 23.37 17.86
N VAL A 264 -0.41 22.72 18.36
CA VAL A 264 -0.49 21.40 18.99
C VAL A 264 -0.38 21.58 20.50
N LEU A 265 -1.31 20.99 21.24
CA LEU A 265 -1.46 21.12 22.69
C LEU A 265 -1.77 19.76 23.33
N PRO A 266 -1.48 19.56 24.62
CA PRO A 266 -2.02 18.45 25.39
C PRO A 266 -3.56 18.47 25.40
N GLU A 267 -4.19 17.31 25.28
CA GLU A 267 -5.66 17.15 25.22
C GLU A 267 -6.36 17.70 26.47
N ASN A 268 -5.73 17.54 27.65
CA ASN A 268 -6.25 18.08 28.91
C ASN A 268 -6.25 19.61 28.98
N GLN A 269 -5.70 20.30 27.99
CA GLN A 269 -5.71 21.76 27.86
C GLN A 269 -6.73 22.27 26.82
N GLN A 270 -7.60 21.40 26.34
CA GLN A 270 -8.60 21.73 25.31
C GLN A 270 -9.45 22.92 25.71
N ASP A 271 -10.04 22.89 26.89
CA ASP A 271 -10.94 23.96 27.37
C ASP A 271 -10.19 25.27 27.56
N ALA A 272 -8.96 25.21 28.11
CA ALA A 272 -8.12 26.39 28.27
C ALA A 272 -7.73 27.02 26.92
N ALA A 273 -7.51 26.21 25.89
CA ALA A 273 -7.22 26.69 24.54
C ALA A 273 -8.44 27.38 23.90
N ILE A 274 -9.63 26.78 24.04
CA ILE A 274 -10.87 27.36 23.55
C ILE A 274 -11.14 28.72 24.26
N ASP A 275 -10.98 28.79 25.57
CA ASP A 275 -11.18 30.00 26.34
C ASP A 275 -10.15 31.10 26.00
N ALA A 276 -8.91 30.73 25.70
CA ALA A 276 -7.89 31.65 25.23
C ALA A 276 -8.30 32.31 23.89
N LEU A 277 -8.75 31.52 22.93
CA LEU A 277 -9.23 32.02 21.63
C LEU A 277 -10.48 32.92 21.78
N ARG A 278 -11.42 32.54 22.64
CA ARG A 278 -12.64 33.33 22.92
C ARG A 278 -12.32 34.70 23.52
N ARG A 279 -11.40 34.77 24.48
CA ARG A 279 -10.99 36.03 25.13
C ARG A 279 -10.40 37.04 24.15
N GLU A 280 -9.68 36.54 23.15
CA GLU A 280 -9.05 37.36 22.12
C GLU A 280 -9.92 37.50 20.86
N HIS A 281 -11.18 37.06 20.91
CA HIS A 281 -12.16 37.11 19.81
C HIS A 281 -11.66 36.45 18.53
N LEU A 282 -10.79 35.44 18.65
CA LEU A 282 -10.25 34.71 17.52
C LEU A 282 -11.23 33.62 17.06
N ARG A 283 -11.36 33.47 15.74
CA ARG A 283 -12.28 32.51 15.14
C ARG A 283 -11.63 31.14 15.06
N LEU A 284 -12.09 30.21 15.90
CA LEU A 284 -11.75 28.80 15.83
C LEU A 284 -12.27 28.21 14.50
N ILE A 285 -11.40 27.51 13.76
CA ILE A 285 -11.72 26.80 12.53
C ILE A 285 -11.94 25.32 12.83
N ALA A 286 -10.99 24.70 13.53
CA ALA A 286 -11.05 23.29 13.88
C ALA A 286 -10.34 23.01 15.20
N LEU A 287 -10.82 21.99 15.89
CA LEU A 287 -10.18 21.38 17.04
C LEU A 287 -10.34 19.88 16.87
N THR A 288 -9.21 19.18 16.67
CA THR A 288 -9.22 17.75 16.38
C THR A 288 -8.14 17.04 17.17
N PRO A 289 -8.37 15.78 17.59
CA PRO A 289 -7.29 14.97 18.13
C PRO A 289 -6.14 14.87 17.12
N LEU A 290 -4.90 15.07 17.58
CA LEU A 290 -3.74 14.93 16.71
C LEU A 290 -3.57 13.45 16.37
N ARG A 291 -3.72 13.12 15.09
CA ARG A 291 -3.49 11.76 14.58
C ARG A 291 -2.11 11.67 13.94
N THR A 292 -1.43 10.57 14.21
CA THR A 292 -0.23 10.21 13.45
C THR A 292 -0.68 9.70 12.08
N SER A 293 -0.18 10.30 11.00
CA SER A 293 -0.41 9.72 9.66
C SER A 293 0.45 8.47 9.46
N LEU A 294 0.05 7.59 8.54
CA LEU A 294 0.92 6.48 8.11
C LEU A 294 2.28 6.97 7.62
N GLU A 295 2.36 8.19 7.07
CA GLU A 295 3.61 8.80 6.64
C GLU A 295 4.53 9.11 7.82
N ALA A 296 4.01 9.71 8.89
CA ALA A 296 4.77 9.98 10.10
C ALA A 296 5.25 8.68 10.77
N TYR A 297 4.37 7.68 10.87
CA TYR A 297 4.72 6.36 11.37
C TYR A 297 5.82 5.70 10.52
N PHE A 298 5.71 5.79 9.20
CA PHE A 298 6.71 5.26 8.27
C PHE A 298 8.07 5.90 8.46
N VAL A 299 8.14 7.23 8.52
CA VAL A 299 9.39 7.99 8.75
C VAL A 299 10.04 7.59 10.07
N GLU A 300 9.26 7.48 11.15
CA GLU A 300 9.76 7.05 12.46
C GLU A 300 10.39 5.64 12.40
N LYS A 301 9.71 4.69 11.75
CA LYS A 301 10.23 3.32 11.60
C LYS A 301 11.49 3.25 10.76
N LEU A 302 11.63 4.12 9.74
CA LEU A 302 12.85 4.20 8.94
C LEU A 302 14.03 4.75 9.75
N GLN A 303 13.83 5.83 10.47
CA GLN A 303 14.88 6.45 11.31
C GLN A 303 15.39 5.47 12.37
N ARG A 304 14.52 4.73 13.03
CA ARG A 304 14.89 3.67 13.97
C ARG A 304 15.68 2.54 13.32
N ALA A 305 15.31 2.15 12.08
CA ALA A 305 16.01 1.10 11.34
C ALA A 305 17.42 1.54 10.87
N GLU A 306 17.61 2.82 10.55
CA GLU A 306 18.91 3.36 10.14
C GLU A 306 19.83 3.58 11.34
N SER A 307 19.32 4.05 12.48
CA SER A 307 20.10 4.21 13.71
C SER A 307 20.58 2.86 14.25
N SER A 308 19.77 1.80 14.20
CA SER A 308 20.17 0.45 14.61
C SER A 308 21.22 -0.18 13.69
N ALA A 309 21.23 0.15 12.39
CA ALA A 309 22.22 -0.33 11.44
C ALA A 309 23.57 0.39 11.59
N GLY A 310 23.58 1.68 11.97
CA GLY A 310 24.78 2.47 12.23
C GLY A 310 25.55 2.01 13.46
N THR A 311 24.85 1.60 14.52
CA THR A 311 25.48 1.04 15.76
C THR A 311 26.11 -0.33 15.54
N ALA A 312 25.60 -1.16 14.65
CA ALA A 312 26.17 -2.48 14.34
C ALA A 312 27.46 -2.40 13.49
N ALA A 313 27.65 -1.33 12.71
CA ALA A 313 28.84 -1.12 11.86
C ALA A 313 30.01 -0.46 12.63
N GLY A 314 29.76 0.20 13.75
CA GLY A 314 30.77 0.88 14.58
C GLY A 314 31.45 0.00 15.63
N GLY A 315 31.01 -1.24 15.83
CA GLY A 315 31.47 -2.13 16.89
C GLY A 315 32.68 -3.03 16.57
N SER A 316 33.23 -3.02 15.34
CA SER A 316 34.27 -3.98 14.94
C SER A 316 35.66 -3.35 14.68
N ALA A 317 35.89 -2.06 15.03
CA ALA A 317 37.17 -1.39 14.85
C ALA A 317 37.79 -0.98 16.21
N GLY A 318 38.10 -1.94 17.09
CA GLY A 318 38.75 -1.66 18.35
C GLY A 318 39.30 -2.91 19.01
N GLY A 319 40.50 -3.33 18.63
CA GLY A 319 41.13 -4.39 19.41
C GLY A 319 42.26 -5.13 18.71
N SER A 320 43.39 -4.54 18.40
CA SER A 320 44.72 -5.17 18.61
C SER A 320 45.83 -4.17 18.35
N ALA A 321 46.21 -3.44 19.36
CA ALA A 321 47.55 -2.87 19.42
C ALA A 321 48.14 -3.23 20.79
N GLY A 322 49.30 -3.80 20.77
CA GLY A 322 50.15 -3.97 21.94
C GLY A 322 50.49 -5.43 22.17
N SER A 323 51.71 -5.89 21.98
CA SER A 323 52.87 -5.66 22.80
C SER A 323 53.96 -6.66 22.42
N THR A 324 55.05 -6.21 22.01
CA THR A 324 56.34 -6.23 22.71
C THR A 324 57.11 -7.56 22.78
N VAL A 325 58.33 -7.40 22.40
CA VAL A 325 59.66 -7.99 22.64
C VAL A 325 60.07 -8.99 21.59
#